data_73c757c5aaee135d0b9e2b983f270744
#
_entry.id   73c757c5aaee135d0b9e2b983f270744
#
_cell.length_a   1.000
_cell.length_b   1.000
_cell.length_c   1.000
_cell.angle_alpha   90.00
_cell.angle_beta   90.00
_cell.angle_gamma   90.00
#
_symmetry.space_group_name_H-M   'P 1'
#
loop_
_entity.id
_entity.type
_entity.pdbx_description
1 polymer ?
#
loop_
_entity_poly.entity_id
_entity_poly.type
_entity_poly.pdbx_seq_one_letter_code
_entity_poly.pdbx_strand_id
1 'polypeptide(L)'
;MSPDETVTTMTQLVLPPDTNNHGTVFGGRIAAWIDICAAVSAMRFAGQPVVTASIDELHFVAPVHRGMVVELRSMVNMAWGSSMEVGVRIEAQDMRTGERVHCCSAYATFVGLDDEGRPRTLPRLELTTPEHQQRAESAQERRDHRLRVRAARKASR
;
A
#
# COMPACT_ATOMS: atom_id res chain seq x y z
N MET A 1 -12.27 -14.53 3.82
CA MET A 1 -12.31 -13.05 3.85
C MET A 1 -12.10 -12.54 2.42
N SER A 2 -12.98 -11.66 1.97
CA SER A 2 -12.85 -10.99 0.68
C SER A 2 -11.94 -9.75 0.78
N PRO A 3 -11.44 -9.22 -0.36
CA PRO A 3 -10.71 -7.95 -0.37
C PRO A 3 -11.44 -6.81 0.32
N ASP A 4 -12.75 -6.69 0.12
CA ASP A 4 -13.56 -5.60 0.70
C ASP A 4 -13.54 -5.58 2.24
N GLU A 5 -13.44 -6.74 2.87
CA GLU A 5 -13.35 -6.84 4.33
C GLU A 5 -11.99 -6.37 4.88
N THR A 6 -11.00 -6.21 4.01
CA THR A 6 -9.67 -5.71 4.38
C THR A 6 -9.52 -4.20 4.24
N VAL A 7 -10.50 -3.53 3.63
CA VAL A 7 -10.42 -2.09 3.33
C VAL A 7 -10.13 -1.27 4.58
N THR A 8 -9.14 -0.40 4.45
CA THR A 8 -8.73 0.55 5.49
C THR A 8 -8.70 1.95 4.89
N THR A 9 -9.29 2.90 5.56
CA THR A 9 -9.21 4.33 5.21
C THR A 9 -8.50 5.08 6.31
N MET A 10 -7.54 5.91 5.92
CA MET A 10 -6.79 6.77 6.83
C MET A 10 -6.84 8.20 6.30
N THR A 11 -7.09 9.16 7.19
CA THR A 11 -7.15 10.59 6.85
C THR A 11 -6.07 11.34 7.62
N GLN A 12 -5.31 12.18 6.93
CA GLN A 12 -4.26 13.00 7.52
C GLN A 12 -4.41 14.45 7.11
N LEU A 13 -4.44 15.35 8.08
CA LEU A 13 -4.27 16.78 7.83
C LEU A 13 -2.78 17.06 7.68
N VAL A 14 -2.41 17.75 6.60
CA VAL A 14 -1.02 18.11 6.34
C VAL A 14 -0.62 19.31 7.20
N LEU A 15 0.22 19.07 8.18
CA LEU A 15 0.74 20.04 9.14
C LEU A 15 2.14 20.54 8.73
N PRO A 16 2.60 21.71 9.24
CA PRO A 16 3.91 22.23 8.91
C PRO A 16 5.08 21.22 9.07
N PRO A 17 5.15 20.37 10.13
CA PRO A 17 6.22 19.39 10.27
C PRO A 17 6.24 18.32 9.18
N ASP A 18 5.15 18.13 8.44
CA ASP A 18 5.06 17.16 7.35
C ASP A 18 5.64 17.69 6.04
N THR A 19 5.97 18.99 5.99
CA THR A 19 6.30 19.70 4.75
C THR A 19 7.76 20.15 4.70
N ASN A 20 8.26 20.24 3.45
CA ASN A 20 9.55 20.84 3.13
C ASN A 20 9.46 22.38 3.08
N ASN A 21 10.57 23.04 2.71
CA ASN A 21 10.64 24.50 2.61
C ASN A 21 9.75 25.10 1.49
N HIS A 22 9.28 24.28 0.56
CA HIS A 22 8.35 24.70 -0.53
C HIS A 22 6.88 24.58 -0.10
N GLY A 23 6.60 24.10 1.12
CA GLY A 23 5.23 23.91 1.61
C GLY A 23 4.55 22.66 1.06
N THR A 24 5.28 21.74 0.45
CA THR A 24 4.78 20.45 -0.01
C THR A 24 5.20 19.33 0.92
N VAL A 25 4.39 18.27 1.00
CA VAL A 25 4.66 17.12 1.87
C VAL A 25 5.93 16.39 1.43
N PHE A 26 6.79 16.04 2.38
CA PHE A 26 7.91 15.14 2.12
C PHE A 26 7.41 13.80 1.56
N GLY A 27 8.04 13.30 0.50
CA GLY A 27 7.74 12.00 -0.06
C GLY A 27 7.86 10.86 0.95
N GLY A 28 8.85 10.93 1.83
CA GLY A 28 9.02 9.98 2.93
C GLY A 28 7.87 9.99 3.95
N ARG A 29 7.21 11.13 4.16
CA ARG A 29 6.03 11.23 5.01
C ARG A 29 4.85 10.49 4.39
N ILE A 30 4.61 10.69 3.10
CA ILE A 30 3.57 9.96 2.36
C ILE A 30 3.87 8.46 2.37
N ALA A 31 5.13 8.06 2.15
CA ALA A 31 5.54 6.66 2.21
C ALA A 31 5.27 6.04 3.59
N ALA A 32 5.51 6.78 4.69
CA ALA A 32 5.18 6.32 6.03
C ALA A 32 3.67 6.12 6.24
N TRP A 33 2.84 7.03 5.76
CA TRP A 33 1.39 6.89 5.83
C TRP A 33 0.89 5.72 4.99
N ILE A 34 1.46 5.51 3.81
CA ILE A 34 1.18 4.34 2.95
C ILE A 34 1.45 3.04 3.70
N ASP A 35 2.62 2.94 4.31
CA ASP A 35 3.04 1.75 5.04
C ASP A 35 2.09 1.43 6.20
N ILE A 36 1.72 2.43 6.99
CA ILE A 36 0.78 2.28 8.11
C ILE A 36 -0.61 1.86 7.62
N CYS A 37 -1.16 2.54 6.62
CA CYS A 37 -2.48 2.24 6.08
C CYS A 37 -2.53 0.81 5.50
N ALA A 38 -1.51 0.45 4.72
CA ALA A 38 -1.38 -0.88 4.14
C ALA A 38 -1.21 -1.96 5.22
N ALA A 39 -0.42 -1.69 6.26
CA ALA A 39 -0.21 -2.62 7.37
C ALA A 39 -1.51 -2.98 8.08
N VAL A 40 -2.42 -2.02 8.26
CA VAL A 40 -3.73 -2.29 8.89
C VAL A 40 -4.56 -3.26 8.03
N SER A 41 -4.62 -3.05 6.71
CA SER A 41 -5.29 -4.00 5.79
C SER A 41 -4.64 -5.37 5.84
N ALA A 42 -3.31 -5.42 5.84
CA ALA A 42 -2.56 -6.67 5.93
C ALA A 42 -2.84 -7.43 7.24
N MET A 43 -2.86 -6.73 8.37
CA MET A 43 -3.17 -7.33 9.68
C MET A 43 -4.61 -7.86 9.75
N ARG A 44 -5.57 -7.12 9.21
CA ARG A 44 -6.98 -7.57 9.15
C ARG A 44 -7.11 -8.89 8.41
N PHE A 45 -6.43 -8.99 7.27
CA PHE A 45 -6.47 -10.20 6.46
C PHE A 45 -5.71 -11.37 7.11
N ALA A 46 -4.49 -11.11 7.58
CA ALA A 46 -3.61 -12.16 8.08
C ALA A 46 -4.09 -12.78 9.41
N GLY A 47 -4.69 -11.97 10.29
CA GLY A 47 -5.02 -12.39 11.65
C GLY A 47 -3.80 -12.81 12.47
N GLN A 48 -2.61 -12.37 12.08
CA GLN A 48 -1.32 -12.69 12.67
C GLN A 48 -0.33 -11.55 12.43
N PRO A 49 0.83 -11.52 13.10
CA PRO A 49 1.85 -10.50 12.85
C PRO A 49 2.27 -10.47 11.38
N VAL A 50 2.50 -9.28 10.87
CA VAL A 50 2.97 -9.04 9.50
C VAL A 50 4.16 -8.09 9.51
N VAL A 51 4.97 -8.17 8.48
CA VAL A 51 6.10 -7.27 8.26
C VAL A 51 6.10 -6.77 6.82
N THR A 52 6.46 -5.51 6.63
CA THR A 52 6.65 -4.94 5.29
C THR A 52 7.91 -5.52 4.67
N ALA A 53 7.78 -6.17 3.53
CA ALA A 53 8.90 -6.71 2.78
C ALA A 53 9.40 -5.74 1.72
N SER A 54 8.49 -5.04 1.04
CA SER A 54 8.83 -4.04 0.02
C SER A 54 7.65 -3.09 -0.23
N ILE A 55 7.99 -1.90 -0.72
CA ILE A 55 7.05 -0.97 -1.34
C ILE A 55 7.58 -0.75 -2.75
N ASP A 56 6.71 -0.92 -3.75
CA ASP A 56 7.06 -0.70 -5.14
C ASP A 56 7.36 0.79 -5.40
N GLU A 57 7.89 1.12 -6.54
CA GLU A 57 8.19 2.50 -6.93
C GLU A 57 7.00 3.42 -6.71
N LEU A 58 7.28 4.56 -6.07
CA LEU A 58 6.31 5.62 -5.84
C LEU A 58 6.50 6.76 -6.84
N HIS A 59 5.45 7.09 -7.58
CA HIS A 59 5.42 8.20 -8.49
C HIS A 59 4.36 9.21 -8.02
N PHE A 60 4.81 10.39 -7.59
CA PHE A 60 3.93 11.46 -7.14
C PHE A 60 3.48 12.27 -8.36
N VAL A 61 2.23 12.09 -8.78
CA VAL A 61 1.67 12.73 -9.98
C VAL A 61 1.04 14.09 -9.69
N ALA A 62 0.86 14.43 -8.41
CA ALA A 62 0.38 15.74 -7.98
C ALA A 62 1.03 16.09 -6.63
N PRO A 63 1.42 17.37 -6.42
CA PRO A 63 1.96 17.81 -5.15
C PRO A 63 0.86 17.90 -4.10
N VAL A 64 1.23 17.65 -2.85
CA VAL A 64 0.35 17.81 -1.69
C VAL A 64 0.86 18.97 -0.84
N HIS A 65 0.02 19.97 -0.63
CA HIS A 65 0.38 21.20 0.06
C HIS A 65 -0.07 21.18 1.52
N ARG A 66 0.65 21.96 2.35
CA ARG A 66 0.26 22.21 3.73
C ARG A 66 -1.19 22.71 3.81
N GLY A 67 -1.94 22.20 4.77
CA GLY A 67 -3.35 22.54 4.97
C GLY A 67 -4.33 21.69 4.14
N MET A 68 -3.84 20.89 3.19
CA MET A 68 -4.66 19.90 2.50
C MET A 68 -4.95 18.70 3.40
N VAL A 69 -5.99 17.97 3.07
CA VAL A 69 -6.33 16.69 3.71
C VAL A 69 -5.97 15.55 2.76
N VAL A 70 -5.18 14.62 3.24
CA VAL A 70 -4.81 13.41 2.50
C VAL A 70 -5.67 12.25 2.96
N GLU A 71 -6.31 11.57 2.03
CA GLU A 71 -7.04 10.35 2.27
C GLU A 71 -6.32 9.18 1.60
N LEU A 72 -6.05 8.15 2.41
CA LEU A 72 -5.45 6.90 1.94
C LEU A 72 -6.49 5.80 2.09
N ARG A 73 -6.65 5.00 1.04
CA ARG A 73 -7.51 3.82 1.06
C ARG A 73 -6.71 2.61 0.62
N SER A 74 -6.62 1.62 1.47
CA SER A 74 -5.88 0.38 1.21
C SER A 74 -6.79 -0.84 1.19
N MET A 75 -6.35 -1.88 0.47
CA MET A 75 -7.04 -3.15 0.35
C MET A 75 -6.06 -4.25 -0.07
N VAL A 76 -6.23 -5.46 0.44
CA VAL A 76 -5.45 -6.62 -0.02
C VAL A 76 -5.91 -6.99 -1.44
N ASN A 77 -4.97 -7.02 -2.38
CA ASN A 77 -5.22 -7.36 -3.79
C ASN A 77 -5.08 -8.85 -4.07
N MET A 78 -4.06 -9.49 -3.49
CA MET A 78 -3.77 -10.92 -3.66
C MET A 78 -2.87 -11.43 -2.54
N ALA A 79 -2.96 -12.72 -2.26
CA ALA A 79 -2.10 -13.42 -1.30
C ALA A 79 -1.49 -14.69 -1.93
N TRP A 80 -0.25 -14.99 -1.57
CA TRP A 80 0.54 -16.12 -2.06
C TRP A 80 1.29 -16.76 -0.90
N GLY A 81 0.94 -17.98 -0.52
CA GLY A 81 1.63 -18.66 0.58
C GLY A 81 1.70 -17.78 1.83
N SER A 82 2.87 -17.23 2.15
CA SER A 82 3.09 -16.37 3.32
C SER A 82 3.12 -14.87 3.00
N SER A 83 3.01 -14.48 1.74
CA SER A 83 3.07 -13.06 1.33
C SER A 83 1.76 -12.57 0.72
N MET A 84 1.55 -11.26 0.76
CA MET A 84 0.41 -10.59 0.17
C MET A 84 0.80 -9.25 -0.43
N GLU A 85 0.04 -8.80 -1.41
CA GLU A 85 0.12 -7.44 -1.92
C GLU A 85 -1.06 -6.63 -1.40
N VAL A 86 -0.77 -5.44 -0.88
CA VAL A 86 -1.77 -4.44 -0.50
C VAL A 86 -1.64 -3.25 -1.43
N GLY A 87 -2.74 -2.88 -2.10
CA GLY A 87 -2.80 -1.65 -2.88
C GLY A 87 -3.27 -0.49 -2.01
N VAL A 88 -2.71 0.69 -2.25
CA VAL A 88 -3.08 1.93 -1.56
C VAL A 88 -3.31 3.03 -2.59
N ARG A 89 -4.46 3.67 -2.52
CA ARG A 89 -4.78 4.85 -3.31
C ARG A 89 -4.71 6.08 -2.41
N ILE A 90 -4.01 7.11 -2.86
CA ILE A 90 -3.82 8.34 -2.12
C ILE A 90 -4.40 9.51 -2.89
N GLU A 91 -5.34 10.22 -2.28
CA GLU A 91 -5.94 11.44 -2.79
C GLU A 91 -5.68 12.59 -1.83
N ALA A 92 -5.53 13.80 -2.37
CA ALA A 92 -5.44 15.02 -1.58
C ALA A 92 -6.62 15.93 -1.90
N GLN A 93 -7.17 16.58 -0.89
CA GLN A 93 -8.28 17.52 -1.01
C GLN A 93 -7.86 18.90 -0.52
N ASP A 94 -8.06 19.91 -1.37
CA ASP A 94 -7.97 21.30 -0.95
C ASP A 94 -9.27 21.67 -0.21
N MET A 95 -9.14 21.97 1.07
CA MET A 95 -10.31 22.26 1.92
C MET A 95 -10.95 23.62 1.64
N ARG A 96 -10.28 24.50 0.91
CA ARG A 96 -10.84 25.81 0.51
C ARG A 96 -11.74 25.70 -0.71
N THR A 97 -11.36 24.84 -1.67
CA THR A 97 -12.08 24.67 -2.94
C THR A 97 -12.90 23.39 -3.00
N GLY A 98 -12.60 22.42 -2.14
CA GLY A 98 -13.18 21.08 -2.19
C GLY A 98 -12.61 20.19 -3.29
N GLU A 99 -11.67 20.70 -4.10
CA GLU A 99 -11.05 19.94 -5.19
C GLU A 99 -10.26 18.75 -4.63
N ARG A 100 -10.46 17.58 -5.24
CA ARG A 100 -9.72 16.35 -4.95
C ARG A 100 -8.82 16.01 -6.12
N VAL A 101 -7.58 15.63 -5.83
CA VAL A 101 -6.61 15.16 -6.83
C VAL A 101 -6.03 13.81 -6.42
N HIS A 102 -5.85 12.93 -7.40
CA HIS A 102 -5.10 11.70 -7.20
C HIS A 102 -3.61 12.04 -7.10
N CYS A 103 -3.02 11.73 -5.95
CA CYS A 103 -1.62 12.02 -5.65
C CYS A 103 -0.70 10.90 -6.13
N CYS A 104 -1.00 9.66 -5.72
CA CYS A 104 -0.27 8.46 -6.14
C CYS A 104 -1.07 7.20 -5.83
N SER A 105 -0.64 6.10 -6.42
CA SER A 105 -1.03 4.75 -6.04
C SER A 105 0.22 3.96 -5.66
N ALA A 106 0.10 3.10 -4.66
CA ALA A 106 1.21 2.32 -4.15
C ALA A 106 0.82 0.85 -4.02
N TYR A 107 1.82 -0.01 -4.09
CA TYR A 107 1.67 -1.44 -3.86
C TYR A 107 2.76 -1.88 -2.90
N ALA A 108 2.36 -2.45 -1.78
CA ALA A 108 3.25 -2.92 -0.73
C ALA A 108 3.11 -4.43 -0.57
N THR A 109 4.24 -5.11 -0.38
CA THR A 109 4.28 -6.54 -0.09
C THR A 109 4.50 -6.75 1.41
N PHE A 110 3.62 -7.52 2.02
CA PHE A 110 3.72 -7.93 3.42
C PHE A 110 3.93 -9.43 3.53
N VAL A 111 4.61 -9.85 4.58
CA VAL A 111 4.82 -11.26 4.91
C VAL A 111 4.19 -11.53 6.28
N GLY A 112 3.36 -12.59 6.36
CA GLY A 112 2.83 -13.08 7.63
C GLY A 112 3.90 -13.83 8.40
N LEU A 113 3.93 -13.63 9.72
CA LEU A 113 4.94 -14.21 10.60
C LEU A 113 4.29 -15.09 11.68
N ASP A 114 5.02 -16.12 12.10
CA ASP A 114 4.71 -16.88 13.32
C ASP A 114 5.27 -16.17 14.57
N ASP A 115 5.05 -16.79 15.74
CA ASP A 115 5.49 -16.22 17.01
C ASP A 115 7.03 -16.12 17.14
N GLU A 116 7.77 -16.87 16.33
CA GLU A 116 9.23 -16.86 16.28
C GLU A 116 9.78 -15.93 15.18
N GLY A 117 8.89 -15.17 14.51
CA GLY A 117 9.28 -14.24 13.47
C GLY A 117 9.59 -14.89 12.11
N ARG A 118 9.17 -16.13 11.89
CA ARG A 118 9.36 -16.86 10.62
C ARG A 118 8.13 -16.71 9.73
N PRO A 119 8.29 -16.77 8.38
CA PRO A 119 7.15 -16.73 7.47
C PRO A 119 6.12 -17.82 7.78
N ARG A 120 4.86 -17.42 7.84
CA ARG A 120 3.71 -18.30 8.10
C ARG A 120 2.67 -18.14 7.00
N THR A 121 2.10 -19.26 6.57
CA THR A 121 1.06 -19.30 5.55
C THR A 121 -0.14 -18.44 5.93
N LEU A 122 -0.57 -17.60 4.99
CA LEU A 122 -1.74 -16.73 5.12
C LEU A 122 -3.04 -17.48 4.83
N PRO A 123 -4.18 -16.97 5.34
CA PRO A 123 -5.49 -17.46 4.93
C PRO A 123 -5.69 -17.28 3.41
N ARG A 124 -6.70 -17.97 2.88
CA ARG A 124 -7.11 -17.80 1.48
C ARG A 124 -7.90 -16.50 1.32
N LEU A 125 -7.51 -15.69 0.31
CA LEU A 125 -8.29 -14.53 -0.11
C LEU A 125 -9.41 -14.99 -1.07
N GLU A 126 -10.64 -14.58 -0.78
CA GLU A 126 -11.83 -14.94 -1.55
C GLU A 126 -12.15 -13.85 -2.56
N LEU A 127 -11.91 -14.11 -3.83
CA LEU A 127 -12.17 -13.16 -4.92
C LEU A 127 -13.64 -13.33 -5.36
N THR A 128 -14.51 -12.44 -4.88
CA THR A 128 -15.97 -12.58 -5.03
C THR A 128 -16.56 -11.73 -6.17
N THR A 129 -15.78 -10.83 -6.75
CA THR A 129 -16.23 -9.93 -7.82
C THR A 129 -15.26 -9.93 -9.00
N PRO A 130 -15.73 -9.54 -10.22
CA PRO A 130 -14.82 -9.34 -11.36
C PRO A 130 -13.71 -8.32 -11.08
N GLU A 131 -14.00 -7.28 -10.30
CA GLU A 131 -13.00 -6.29 -9.90
C GLU A 131 -11.90 -6.90 -9.01
N HIS A 132 -12.28 -7.76 -8.06
CA HIS A 132 -11.32 -8.50 -7.24
C HIS A 132 -10.41 -9.37 -8.12
N GLN A 133 -10.98 -10.05 -9.11
CA GLN A 133 -10.23 -10.89 -10.03
C GLN A 133 -9.22 -10.06 -10.84
N GLN A 134 -9.65 -8.94 -11.39
CA GLN A 134 -8.79 -8.03 -12.16
C GLN A 134 -7.65 -7.48 -11.31
N ARG A 135 -7.93 -7.08 -10.06
CA ARG A 135 -6.90 -6.61 -9.12
C ARG A 135 -5.89 -7.71 -8.80
N ALA A 136 -6.36 -8.94 -8.60
CA ALA A 136 -5.49 -10.08 -8.33
C ALA A 136 -4.60 -10.43 -9.52
N GLU A 137 -5.13 -10.39 -10.74
CA GLU A 137 -4.37 -10.59 -11.98
C GLU A 137 -3.27 -9.54 -12.14
N SER A 138 -3.60 -8.27 -11.95
CA SER A 138 -2.62 -7.18 -11.99
C SER A 138 -1.56 -7.32 -10.88
N ALA A 139 -1.96 -7.78 -9.69
CA ALA A 139 -1.02 -8.08 -8.60
C ALA A 139 -0.07 -9.21 -8.95
N GLN A 140 -0.56 -10.25 -9.64
CA GLN A 140 0.27 -11.36 -10.12
C GLN A 140 1.31 -10.88 -11.12
N GLU A 141 0.94 -10.01 -12.07
CA GLU A 141 1.87 -9.41 -13.03
C GLU A 141 2.96 -8.61 -12.33
N ARG A 142 2.59 -7.79 -11.34
CA ARG A 142 3.56 -7.02 -10.53
C ARG A 142 4.50 -7.94 -9.75
N ARG A 143 3.97 -9.02 -9.17
CA ARG A 143 4.77 -10.02 -8.47
C ARG A 143 5.79 -10.67 -9.41
N ASP A 144 5.35 -11.10 -10.58
CA ASP A 144 6.23 -11.73 -11.57
C ASP A 144 7.37 -10.79 -11.99
N HIS A 145 7.04 -9.50 -12.17
CA HIS A 145 8.03 -8.47 -12.45
C HIS A 145 9.05 -8.32 -11.31
N ARG A 146 8.57 -8.20 -10.05
CA ARG A 146 9.45 -8.09 -8.88
C ARG A 146 10.41 -9.29 -8.76
N LEU A 147 9.91 -10.49 -9.00
CA LEU A 147 10.72 -11.71 -8.94
C LEU A 147 11.77 -11.75 -10.04
N ARG A 148 11.44 -11.31 -11.26
CA ARG A 148 12.41 -11.19 -12.37
C ARG A 148 13.51 -10.18 -12.04
N VAL A 149 13.16 -9.02 -11.56
CA VAL A 149 14.13 -7.97 -11.17
C VAL A 149 15.05 -8.48 -10.06
N ARG A 150 14.49 -9.15 -9.06
CA ARG A 150 15.28 -9.75 -7.96
C ARG A 150 16.25 -10.80 -8.45
N ALA A 151 15.80 -11.68 -9.35
CA ALA A 151 16.67 -12.72 -9.95
C ALA A 151 17.81 -12.11 -10.78
N ALA A 152 17.52 -11.09 -11.60
CA ALA A 152 18.52 -10.37 -12.38
C ALA A 152 19.58 -9.69 -11.50
N ARG A 153 19.17 -9.07 -10.38
CA ARG A 153 20.09 -8.46 -9.41
C ARG A 153 21.00 -9.49 -8.73
N LYS A 154 20.49 -10.69 -8.45
CA LYS A 154 21.31 -11.78 -7.88
C LYS A 154 22.32 -12.31 -8.88
N ALA A 155 21.95 -12.43 -10.17
CA ALA A 155 22.83 -12.93 -11.23
C ALA A 155 23.97 -11.95 -11.57
N SER A 156 23.81 -10.63 -11.27
CA SER A 156 24.81 -9.59 -11.55
C SER A 156 25.79 -9.35 -10.39
N ARG A 157 25.68 -10.09 -9.29
CA ARG A 157 26.57 -10.07 -8.12
C ARG A 157 27.49 -11.31 -8.18
#